data_7637b55227a5c5e35badd727f52bf62e
#
_entry.id   7637b55227a5c5e35badd727f52bf62e
#
_cell.length_a   1.000
_cell.length_b   1.000
_cell.length_c   1.000
_cell.angle_alpha   90.00
_cell.angle_beta   90.00
_cell.angle_gamma   90.00
#
_symmetry.space_group_name_H-M   'P 1'
#
loop_
_entity.id
_entity.type
_entity.pdbx_description
1 polymer ?
#
loop_
_entity_poly.entity_id
_entity_poly.type
_entity_poly.pdbx_seq_one_letter_code
_entity_poly.pdbx_strand_id
1 'polypeptide(L)'
;PTEKEQISYTIGMAMGKQLTEFKDEVNLDTVVKAMRSQMAAEKLLLTEEQAKAIFEGFGQKMQAKQIAKMMADAKNNLDNGNKFLAGNGKKDGITTTASGLQYQVLTAGTGAKPGAKDGVKVHYKGTFPDGKEFDSSYGRGKPLEFPLNRVIKCWTEGVQRMQVGGSARLT
;
A
#
# COMPACT_ATOMS: atom_id res chain seq x y z
N PRO A 1 10.55 30.60 25.27
CA PRO A 1 10.60 31.25 23.96
C PRO A 1 9.52 32.32 23.87
N THR A 2 9.86 33.46 23.28
CA THR A 2 8.93 34.55 23.00
C THR A 2 7.89 34.08 21.95
N GLU A 3 6.76 34.78 21.86
CA GLU A 3 5.73 34.50 20.85
C GLU A 3 6.32 34.50 19.43
N LYS A 4 7.21 35.49 19.14
CA LYS A 4 7.91 35.58 17.86
C LYS A 4 8.76 34.31 17.56
N GLU A 5 9.48 33.79 18.55
CA GLU A 5 10.29 32.57 18.41
C GLU A 5 9.42 31.34 18.18
N GLN A 6 8.30 31.24 18.90
CA GLN A 6 7.34 30.12 18.72
C GLN A 6 6.73 30.11 17.32
N ILE A 7 6.32 31.29 16.83
CA ILE A 7 5.79 31.43 15.45
C ILE A 7 6.87 31.06 14.44
N SER A 8 8.08 31.59 14.59
CA SER A 8 9.19 31.29 13.67
C SER A 8 9.54 29.81 13.64
N TYR A 9 9.58 29.15 14.80
CA TYR A 9 9.84 27.71 14.90
C TYR A 9 8.75 26.90 14.24
N THR A 10 7.48 27.28 14.44
CA THR A 10 6.32 26.60 13.83
C THR A 10 6.37 26.68 12.31
N ILE A 11 6.71 27.85 11.75
CA ILE A 11 6.91 28.03 10.30
C ILE A 11 8.05 27.11 9.82
N GLY A 12 9.17 27.09 10.53
CA GLY A 12 10.30 26.22 10.22
C GLY A 12 9.93 24.74 10.23
N MET A 13 9.13 24.29 11.21
CA MET A 13 8.63 22.92 11.26
C MET A 13 7.76 22.56 10.03
N ALA A 14 6.86 23.47 9.63
CA ALA A 14 6.00 23.24 8.46
C ALA A 14 6.82 23.14 7.17
N MET A 15 7.79 24.02 6.98
CA MET A 15 8.69 24.01 5.83
C MET A 15 9.61 22.77 5.84
N GLY A 16 10.17 22.40 6.98
CA GLY A 16 10.99 21.21 7.15
C GLY A 16 10.22 19.92 6.80
N LYS A 17 8.94 19.83 7.19
CA LYS A 17 8.08 18.72 6.82
C LYS A 17 7.90 18.60 5.30
N GLN A 18 7.70 19.72 4.59
CA GLN A 18 7.58 19.72 3.13
C GLN A 18 8.91 19.35 2.45
N LEU A 19 10.04 19.80 2.99
CA LEU A 19 11.36 19.48 2.43
C LEU A 19 11.84 18.07 2.74
N THR A 20 11.21 17.36 3.69
CA THR A 20 11.62 16.01 4.08
C THR A 20 11.61 15.02 2.90
N GLU A 21 10.65 15.16 1.98
CA GLU A 21 10.56 14.31 0.78
C GLU A 21 11.73 14.53 -0.19
N PHE A 22 12.39 15.69 -0.10
CA PHE A 22 13.45 16.13 -1.00
C PHE A 22 14.81 16.26 -0.31
N LYS A 23 14.95 15.74 0.92
CA LYS A 23 16.14 15.92 1.76
C LYS A 23 17.46 15.55 1.07
N ASP A 24 17.44 14.56 0.19
CA ASP A 24 18.63 14.08 -0.54
C ASP A 24 18.88 14.86 -1.85
N GLU A 25 17.95 15.74 -2.24
CA GLU A 25 18.01 16.50 -3.50
C GLU A 25 18.23 18.00 -3.25
N VAL A 26 18.11 18.47 -2.01
CA VAL A 26 18.24 19.88 -1.66
C VAL A 26 19.32 20.13 -0.60
N ASN A 27 19.99 21.29 -0.71
CA ASN A 27 20.89 21.76 0.32
C ASN A 27 20.18 22.78 1.19
N LEU A 28 19.98 22.46 2.47
CA LEU A 28 19.22 23.30 3.40
C LEU A 28 19.85 24.69 3.62
N ASP A 29 21.18 24.78 3.67
CA ASP A 29 21.85 26.07 3.84
C ASP A 29 21.60 27.00 2.66
N THR A 30 21.57 26.41 1.44
CA THR A 30 21.23 27.17 0.23
C THR A 30 19.76 27.61 0.24
N VAL A 31 18.83 26.77 0.70
CA VAL A 31 17.43 27.15 0.89
C VAL A 31 17.31 28.32 1.85
N VAL A 32 17.92 28.23 3.04
CA VAL A 32 17.89 29.29 4.05
C VAL A 32 18.52 30.58 3.52
N LYS A 33 19.64 30.50 2.78
CA LYS A 33 20.28 31.67 2.15
C LYS A 33 19.33 32.36 1.16
N ALA A 34 18.69 31.59 0.28
CA ALA A 34 17.74 32.12 -0.69
C ALA A 34 16.55 32.80 -0.01
N MET A 35 16.02 32.21 1.07
CA MET A 35 14.95 32.83 1.88
C MET A 35 15.37 34.18 2.48
N ARG A 36 16.57 34.25 3.04
CA ARG A 36 17.09 35.52 3.63
C ARG A 36 17.23 36.59 2.55
N SER A 37 17.83 36.27 1.42
CA SER A 37 17.99 37.23 0.31
C SER A 37 16.66 37.72 -0.23
N GLN A 38 15.67 36.79 -0.37
CA GLN A 38 14.32 37.13 -0.82
C GLN A 38 13.61 38.09 0.17
N MET A 39 13.71 37.81 1.48
CA MET A 39 13.09 38.64 2.53
C MET A 39 13.74 40.03 2.64
N ALA A 40 15.04 40.13 2.35
CA ALA A 40 15.79 41.37 2.37
C ALA A 40 15.71 42.18 1.05
N ALA A 41 14.95 41.67 0.05
CA ALA A 41 14.89 42.25 -1.29
C ALA A 41 16.28 42.44 -1.95
N GLU A 42 17.20 41.52 -1.64
CA GLU A 42 18.53 41.47 -2.24
C GLU A 42 18.50 40.85 -3.64
N LYS A 43 19.59 41.09 -4.40
CA LYS A 43 19.76 40.44 -5.70
C LYS A 43 19.85 38.92 -5.54
N LEU A 44 18.91 38.19 -6.16
CA LEU A 44 18.88 36.75 -6.16
C LEU A 44 19.92 36.17 -7.13
N LEU A 45 20.34 34.92 -6.88
CA LEU A 45 21.25 34.18 -7.74
C LEU A 45 20.62 33.75 -9.05
N LEU A 46 19.28 33.53 -9.07
CA LEU A 46 18.50 33.08 -10.22
C LEU A 46 17.42 34.10 -10.54
N THR A 47 17.08 34.24 -11.81
CA THR A 47 15.86 34.92 -12.25
C THR A 47 14.64 34.04 -11.97
N GLU A 48 13.45 34.66 -11.95
CA GLU A 48 12.19 33.89 -11.80
C GLU A 48 12.01 32.85 -12.92
N GLU A 49 12.40 33.21 -14.16
CA GLU A 49 12.32 32.29 -15.29
C GLU A 49 13.27 31.09 -15.12
N GLN A 50 14.52 31.34 -14.68
CA GLN A 50 15.47 30.27 -14.38
C GLN A 50 14.97 29.37 -13.23
N ALA A 51 14.44 29.96 -12.16
CA ALA A 51 13.90 29.23 -11.04
C ALA A 51 12.72 28.35 -11.45
N LYS A 52 11.81 28.88 -12.29
CA LYS A 52 10.67 28.14 -12.85
C LYS A 52 11.13 26.94 -13.68
N ALA A 53 12.03 27.14 -14.62
CA ALA A 53 12.55 26.07 -15.48
C ALA A 53 13.23 24.95 -14.66
N ILE A 54 14.03 25.32 -13.64
CA ILE A 54 14.68 24.37 -12.73
C ILE A 54 13.63 23.58 -11.93
N PHE A 55 12.59 24.27 -11.43
CA PHE A 55 11.55 23.64 -10.63
C PHE A 55 10.69 22.66 -11.47
N GLU A 56 10.38 23.01 -12.71
CA GLU A 56 9.69 22.13 -13.65
C GLU A 56 10.52 20.87 -13.95
N GLY A 57 11.81 21.03 -14.25
CA GLY A 57 12.74 19.92 -14.47
C GLY A 57 12.90 19.04 -13.23
N PHE A 58 12.94 19.65 -12.04
CA PHE A 58 12.96 18.93 -10.78
C PHE A 58 11.69 18.10 -10.58
N GLY A 59 10.51 18.68 -10.84
CA GLY A 59 9.23 17.96 -10.77
C GLY A 59 9.19 16.74 -11.69
N GLN A 60 9.66 16.88 -12.94
CA GLN A 60 9.77 15.75 -13.89
C GLN A 60 10.73 14.66 -13.40
N LYS A 61 11.90 15.05 -12.86
CA LYS A 61 12.87 14.10 -12.28
C LYS A 61 12.26 13.32 -11.11
N MET A 62 11.55 14.01 -10.21
CA MET A 62 10.91 13.37 -9.06
C MET A 62 9.79 12.42 -9.47
N GLN A 63 8.98 12.80 -10.46
CA GLN A 63 7.95 11.93 -11.01
C GLN A 63 8.56 10.67 -11.65
N ALA A 64 9.62 10.81 -12.43
CA ALA A 64 10.31 9.67 -13.03
C ALA A 64 10.90 8.73 -11.95
N LYS A 65 11.49 9.29 -10.89
CA LYS A 65 12.02 8.52 -9.75
C LYS A 65 10.90 7.74 -9.03
N GLN A 66 9.74 8.36 -8.85
CA GLN A 66 8.58 7.71 -8.22
C GLN A 66 8.03 6.56 -9.08
N ILE A 67 7.91 6.78 -10.40
CA ILE A 67 7.48 5.74 -11.35
C ILE A 67 8.48 4.57 -11.34
N ALA A 68 9.78 4.84 -11.40
CA ALA A 68 10.81 3.81 -11.37
C ALA A 68 10.74 2.99 -10.05
N LYS A 69 10.54 3.67 -8.92
CA LYS A 69 10.33 2.99 -7.63
C LYS A 69 9.09 2.10 -7.64
N MET A 70 7.95 2.61 -8.11
CA MET A 70 6.72 1.81 -8.21
C MET A 70 6.90 0.58 -9.09
N MET A 71 7.61 0.70 -10.22
CA MET A 71 7.91 -0.43 -11.10
C MET A 71 8.82 -1.47 -10.43
N ALA A 72 9.85 -1.01 -9.71
CA ALA A 72 10.73 -1.88 -8.96
C ALA A 72 9.99 -2.62 -7.83
N ASP A 73 9.16 -1.90 -7.08
CA ASP A 73 8.34 -2.48 -6.01
C ASP A 73 7.32 -3.49 -6.57
N ALA A 74 6.66 -3.18 -7.69
CA ALA A 74 5.73 -4.09 -8.36
C ALA A 74 6.43 -5.37 -8.83
N LYS A 75 7.63 -5.25 -9.42
CA LYS A 75 8.44 -6.41 -9.83
C LYS A 75 8.83 -7.27 -8.62
N ASN A 76 9.34 -6.64 -7.56
CA ASN A 76 9.73 -7.35 -6.35
C ASN A 76 8.53 -8.06 -5.70
N ASN A 77 7.36 -7.42 -5.67
CA ASN A 77 6.14 -8.02 -5.14
C ASN A 77 5.70 -9.23 -5.97
N LEU A 78 5.77 -9.13 -7.31
CA LEU A 78 5.45 -10.23 -8.21
C LEU A 78 6.42 -11.42 -7.99
N ASP A 79 7.73 -11.15 -7.97
CA ASP A 79 8.75 -12.18 -7.77
C ASP A 79 8.60 -12.88 -6.41
N ASN A 80 8.37 -12.10 -5.35
CA ASN A 80 8.14 -12.62 -4.00
C ASN A 80 6.81 -13.40 -3.90
N GLY A 81 5.75 -12.91 -4.55
CA GLY A 81 4.47 -13.61 -4.64
C GLY A 81 4.60 -14.96 -5.34
N ASN A 82 5.29 -15.01 -6.47
CA ASN A 82 5.54 -16.24 -7.21
C ASN A 82 6.36 -17.26 -6.40
N LYS A 83 7.41 -16.81 -5.71
CA LYS A 83 8.20 -17.66 -4.81
C LYS A 83 7.36 -18.21 -3.66
N PHE A 84 6.53 -17.35 -3.06
CA PHE A 84 5.63 -17.76 -1.98
C PHE A 84 4.63 -18.82 -2.46
N LEU A 85 3.97 -18.59 -3.60
CA LEU A 85 3.01 -19.54 -4.17
C LEU A 85 3.66 -20.87 -4.55
N ALA A 86 4.85 -20.84 -5.16
CA ALA A 86 5.60 -22.06 -5.50
C ALA A 86 5.98 -22.87 -4.27
N GLY A 87 6.36 -22.22 -3.18
CA GLY A 87 6.65 -22.88 -1.91
C GLY A 87 5.39 -23.36 -1.18
N ASN A 88 4.34 -22.54 -1.18
CA ASN A 88 3.10 -22.85 -0.48
C ASN A 88 2.36 -24.03 -1.14
N GLY A 89 2.31 -24.08 -2.47
CA GLY A 89 1.65 -25.16 -3.20
C GLY A 89 2.25 -26.56 -3.01
N LYS A 90 3.46 -26.63 -2.45
CA LYS A 90 4.13 -27.92 -2.12
C LYS A 90 3.80 -28.43 -0.71
N LYS A 91 3.09 -27.65 0.10
CA LYS A 91 2.74 -28.03 1.47
C LYS A 91 1.59 -29.03 1.49
N ASP A 92 1.62 -29.92 2.48
CA ASP A 92 0.56 -30.90 2.65
C ASP A 92 -0.82 -30.25 2.87
N GLY A 93 -1.82 -30.84 2.27
CA GLY A 93 -3.22 -30.36 2.37
C GLY A 93 -3.56 -29.15 1.50
N ILE A 94 -2.63 -28.67 0.67
CA ILE A 94 -2.90 -27.58 -0.28
C ILE A 94 -3.22 -28.15 -1.67
N THR A 95 -4.33 -27.69 -2.22
CA THR A 95 -4.73 -27.98 -3.60
C THR A 95 -4.63 -26.71 -4.43
N THR A 96 -3.88 -26.75 -5.53
CA THR A 96 -3.81 -25.64 -6.49
C THR A 96 -4.83 -25.88 -7.61
N THR A 97 -5.69 -24.91 -7.87
CA THR A 97 -6.71 -24.98 -8.92
C THR A 97 -6.15 -24.55 -10.29
N ALA A 98 -6.92 -24.74 -11.34
CA ALA A 98 -6.54 -24.31 -12.70
C ALA A 98 -6.38 -22.77 -12.82
N SER A 99 -7.05 -22.00 -11.96
CA SER A 99 -6.90 -20.53 -11.90
C SER A 99 -5.64 -20.09 -11.16
N GLY A 100 -4.93 -21.01 -10.50
CA GLY A 100 -3.78 -20.72 -9.64
C GLY A 100 -4.16 -20.49 -8.17
N LEU A 101 -5.45 -20.52 -7.81
CA LEU A 101 -5.88 -20.43 -6.42
C LEU A 101 -5.35 -21.64 -5.63
N GLN A 102 -4.69 -21.38 -4.51
CA GLN A 102 -4.27 -22.40 -3.56
C GLN A 102 -5.27 -22.47 -2.41
N TYR A 103 -5.86 -23.62 -2.24
CA TYR A 103 -6.95 -23.91 -1.31
C TYR A 103 -6.51 -24.93 -0.27
N GLN A 104 -6.73 -24.64 1.00
CA GLN A 104 -6.47 -25.54 2.11
C GLN A 104 -7.71 -25.62 3.02
N VAL A 105 -8.26 -26.80 3.22
CA VAL A 105 -9.30 -27.03 4.22
C VAL A 105 -8.66 -27.01 5.60
N LEU A 106 -9.12 -26.13 6.49
CA LEU A 106 -8.71 -26.10 7.89
C LEU A 106 -9.70 -26.87 8.77
N THR A 107 -11.00 -26.70 8.49
CA THR A 107 -12.07 -27.44 9.16
C THR A 107 -13.10 -27.78 8.10
N ALA A 108 -13.48 -29.04 8.02
CA ALA A 108 -14.54 -29.47 7.12
C ALA A 108 -15.91 -28.98 7.64
N GLY A 109 -16.70 -28.37 6.78
CA GLY A 109 -18.11 -28.06 7.07
C GLY A 109 -18.99 -29.24 6.73
N THR A 110 -20.23 -29.22 7.24
CA THR A 110 -21.25 -30.26 7.01
C THR A 110 -22.48 -29.73 6.28
N GLY A 111 -22.58 -28.42 6.11
CA GLY A 111 -23.73 -27.81 5.44
C GLY A 111 -23.60 -27.78 3.91
N ALA A 112 -24.54 -27.11 3.26
CA ALA A 112 -24.56 -26.94 1.81
C ALA A 112 -23.34 -26.14 1.29
N LYS A 113 -22.96 -26.36 0.04
CA LYS A 113 -22.00 -25.52 -0.69
C LYS A 113 -22.75 -24.37 -1.34
N PRO A 114 -22.25 -23.11 -1.24
CA PRO A 114 -22.89 -21.99 -1.89
C PRO A 114 -22.62 -22.01 -3.41
N GLY A 115 -23.59 -21.57 -4.17
CA GLY A 115 -23.45 -21.29 -5.60
C GLY A 115 -22.84 -19.92 -5.87
N ALA A 116 -22.44 -19.67 -7.13
CA ALA A 116 -21.73 -18.47 -7.54
C ALA A 116 -22.46 -17.14 -7.28
N LYS A 117 -23.78 -17.16 -7.16
CA LYS A 117 -24.61 -15.95 -6.92
C LYS A 117 -25.20 -15.88 -5.51
N ASP A 118 -24.92 -16.88 -4.68
CA ASP A 118 -25.50 -16.96 -3.34
C ASP A 118 -24.89 -15.90 -2.42
N GLY A 119 -25.72 -15.43 -1.49
CA GLY A 119 -25.27 -14.62 -0.36
C GLY A 119 -24.64 -15.52 0.70
N VAL A 120 -23.47 -15.11 1.18
CA VAL A 120 -22.75 -15.84 2.23
C VAL A 120 -22.43 -14.91 3.40
N LYS A 121 -22.36 -15.51 4.59
CA LYS A 121 -21.97 -14.85 5.83
C LYS A 121 -20.72 -15.52 6.36
N VAL A 122 -19.60 -14.79 6.41
CA VAL A 122 -18.30 -15.34 6.77
C VAL A 122 -17.54 -14.44 7.76
N HIS A 123 -16.78 -15.09 8.63
CA HIS A 123 -15.65 -14.44 9.27
C HIS A 123 -14.40 -14.67 8.43
N TYR A 124 -13.54 -13.67 8.34
CA TYR A 124 -12.29 -13.78 7.61
C TYR A 124 -11.16 -12.99 8.27
N LYS A 125 -9.96 -13.38 7.92
CA LYS A 125 -8.72 -12.70 8.25
C LYS A 125 -7.80 -12.69 7.02
N GLY A 126 -7.50 -11.50 6.51
CA GLY A 126 -6.57 -11.29 5.40
C GLY A 126 -5.18 -10.93 5.91
N THR A 127 -4.17 -11.66 5.43
CA THR A 127 -2.77 -11.41 5.78
C THR A 127 -1.90 -11.37 4.54
N PHE A 128 -0.84 -10.55 4.58
CA PHE A 128 0.25 -10.64 3.62
C PHE A 128 1.09 -11.91 3.84
N PRO A 129 1.96 -12.30 2.87
CA PRO A 129 2.84 -13.46 3.03
C PRO A 129 3.77 -13.41 4.24
N ASP A 130 4.12 -12.24 4.74
CA ASP A 130 4.89 -12.00 5.96
C ASP A 130 4.09 -12.20 7.25
N GLY A 131 2.78 -12.48 7.13
CA GLY A 131 1.86 -12.68 8.26
C GLY A 131 1.20 -11.39 8.77
N LYS A 132 1.58 -10.22 8.26
CA LYS A 132 0.95 -8.96 8.66
C LYS A 132 -0.50 -8.92 8.21
N GLU A 133 -1.41 -8.67 9.15
CA GLU A 133 -2.83 -8.52 8.87
C GLU A 133 -3.11 -7.20 8.16
N PHE A 134 -3.90 -7.24 7.08
CA PHE A 134 -4.37 -6.05 6.38
C PHE A 134 -5.87 -5.83 6.55
N ASP A 135 -6.65 -6.88 6.81
CA ASP A 135 -8.08 -6.77 7.11
C ASP A 135 -8.60 -8.01 7.84
N SER A 136 -9.59 -7.81 8.71
CA SER A 136 -10.21 -8.88 9.49
C SER A 136 -11.62 -8.49 9.94
N SER A 137 -12.55 -9.43 9.83
CA SER A 137 -13.88 -9.29 10.42
C SER A 137 -13.91 -9.56 11.92
N TYR A 138 -12.91 -10.24 12.46
CA TYR A 138 -12.83 -10.54 13.88
C TYR A 138 -12.62 -9.27 14.71
N GLY A 139 -11.77 -8.35 14.25
CA GLY A 139 -11.55 -7.05 14.90
C GLY A 139 -12.81 -6.17 14.94
N ARG A 140 -13.75 -6.38 14.00
CA ARG A 140 -15.05 -5.70 13.96
C ARG A 140 -16.13 -6.39 14.77
N GLY A 141 -15.86 -7.56 15.33
CA GLY A 141 -16.78 -8.34 16.18
C GLY A 141 -18.01 -8.91 15.46
N LYS A 142 -18.08 -8.84 14.12
CA LYS A 142 -19.22 -9.34 13.33
C LYS A 142 -18.78 -9.89 11.98
N PRO A 143 -19.43 -10.95 11.48
CA PRO A 143 -19.17 -11.49 10.15
C PRO A 143 -19.57 -10.51 9.06
N LEU A 144 -19.01 -10.70 7.88
CA LEU A 144 -19.36 -9.96 6.67
C LEU A 144 -20.35 -10.77 5.85
N GLU A 145 -21.39 -10.11 5.34
CA GLU A 145 -22.38 -10.69 4.43
C GLU A 145 -22.23 -10.07 3.04
N PHE A 146 -22.20 -10.90 2.02
CA PHE A 146 -22.08 -10.45 0.62
C PHE A 146 -22.51 -11.54 -0.36
N PRO A 147 -22.97 -11.16 -1.57
CA PRO A 147 -23.16 -12.08 -2.68
C PRO A 147 -21.80 -12.45 -3.31
N LEU A 148 -21.56 -13.72 -3.59
CA LEU A 148 -20.29 -14.25 -4.09
C LEU A 148 -19.88 -13.69 -5.46
N ASN A 149 -20.82 -13.21 -6.26
CA ASN A 149 -20.55 -12.59 -7.56
C ASN A 149 -20.09 -11.13 -7.50
N ARG A 150 -19.97 -10.56 -6.29
CA ARG A 150 -19.56 -9.14 -6.07
C ARG A 150 -18.27 -8.99 -5.28
N VAL A 151 -17.50 -10.06 -5.18
CA VAL A 151 -16.21 -10.06 -4.45
C VAL A 151 -15.06 -10.42 -5.38
N ILE A 152 -13.84 -10.38 -4.88
CA ILE A 152 -12.64 -10.75 -5.64
C ILE A 152 -12.73 -12.20 -6.12
N LYS A 153 -12.12 -12.50 -7.27
CA LYS A 153 -12.18 -13.81 -7.93
C LYS A 153 -11.76 -14.95 -7.01
N CYS A 154 -10.74 -14.76 -6.20
CA CYS A 154 -10.28 -15.71 -5.19
C CYS A 154 -11.41 -16.14 -4.24
N TRP A 155 -12.23 -15.20 -3.78
CA TRP A 155 -13.35 -15.50 -2.90
C TRP A 155 -14.52 -16.14 -3.66
N THR A 156 -14.85 -15.60 -4.84
CA THR A 156 -15.89 -16.21 -5.69
C THR A 156 -15.59 -17.69 -5.95
N GLU A 157 -14.35 -18.04 -6.26
CA GLU A 157 -13.97 -19.44 -6.51
C GLU A 157 -13.81 -20.24 -5.21
N GLY A 158 -13.08 -19.69 -4.23
CA GLY A 158 -12.69 -20.43 -3.04
C GLY A 158 -13.85 -20.74 -2.11
N VAL A 159 -14.77 -19.79 -1.91
CA VAL A 159 -15.91 -19.98 -1.00
C VAL A 159 -16.92 -21.01 -1.56
N GLN A 160 -17.08 -21.13 -2.88
CA GLN A 160 -17.91 -22.19 -3.49
C GLN A 160 -17.37 -23.60 -3.25
N ARG A 161 -16.08 -23.73 -2.87
CA ARG A 161 -15.49 -25.04 -2.51
C ARG A 161 -15.75 -25.43 -1.07
N MET A 162 -16.14 -24.46 -0.23
CA MET A 162 -16.43 -24.67 1.18
C MET A 162 -17.85 -25.18 1.40
N GLN A 163 -18.04 -25.86 2.51
CA GLN A 163 -19.37 -26.17 3.06
C GLN A 163 -19.65 -25.27 4.26
N VAL A 164 -20.91 -24.94 4.49
CA VAL A 164 -21.34 -24.18 5.68
C VAL A 164 -20.84 -24.86 6.94
N GLY A 165 -20.32 -24.07 7.88
CA GLY A 165 -19.66 -24.53 9.10
C GLY A 165 -18.18 -24.86 8.96
N GLY A 166 -17.65 -24.83 7.75
CA GLY A 166 -16.23 -25.06 7.47
C GLY A 166 -15.36 -23.80 7.52
N SER A 167 -14.04 -24.02 7.59
CA SER A 167 -13.03 -22.98 7.42
C SER A 167 -11.95 -23.43 6.43
N ALA A 168 -11.44 -22.49 5.64
CA ALA A 168 -10.39 -22.74 4.66
C ALA A 168 -9.43 -21.56 4.55
N ARG A 169 -8.21 -21.84 4.10
CA ARG A 169 -7.25 -20.82 3.69
C ARG A 169 -7.25 -20.74 2.16
N LEU A 170 -7.37 -19.52 1.68
CA LEU A 170 -7.30 -19.17 0.26
C LEU A 170 -6.02 -18.34 0.05
N THR A 171 -5.23 -18.71 -0.92
CA THR A 171 -3.96 -18.02 -1.24
C THR A 171 -3.84 -17.80 -2.73
#